data_02a539f6113854e55e44f101bff71fcc
#
_entry.id   02a539f6113854e55e44f101bff71fcc
#
_cell.length_a   1.000
_cell.length_b   1.000
_cell.length_c   1.000
_cell.angle_alpha   90.00
_cell.angle_beta   90.00
_cell.angle_gamma   90.00
#
_symmetry.space_group_name_H-M   'P 1'
#
loop_
_entity.id
_entity.type
_entity.pdbx_description
1 polymer ?
#
loop_
_entity_poly.entity_id
_entity_poly.type
_entity_poly.pdbx_seq_one_letter_code
_entity_poly.pdbx_strand_id
1 'polypeptide(L)'
;MNEGDDFTKYGHRTLAFLGRYVRARAAPHAAIAGAVLAAVICSVSTQYGVKRLVDALSAPSKSGSPWLAFGVVLFFIAADNLFWRVAGLVGSYTFVRVTGDIRADLFRHLTGHAPGYFAERMPGMLTSR
;
A
#
# COMPACT_ATOMS: atom_id res chain seq x y z
N MET A 1 31.11 -4.80 2.31
CA MET A 1 30.07 -4.96 3.33
C MET A 1 29.51 -6.35 3.14
N ASN A 2 29.70 -7.28 4.08
CA ASN A 2 29.39 -8.71 3.90
C ASN A 2 27.88 -8.95 3.86
N GLU A 3 27.31 -9.03 2.65
CA GLU A 3 25.88 -9.29 2.42
C GLU A 3 25.43 -10.72 2.83
N GLY A 4 26.37 -11.68 2.98
CA GLY A 4 26.07 -13.05 3.41
C GLY A 4 25.68 -13.22 4.87
N ASP A 5 26.07 -12.28 5.72
CA ASP A 5 25.82 -12.34 7.18
C ASP A 5 24.39 -11.92 7.58
N ASP A 6 23.68 -11.26 6.66
CA ASP A 6 22.35 -10.69 6.92
C ASP A 6 21.23 -11.75 6.95
N PHE A 7 21.32 -12.79 6.10
CA PHE A 7 20.29 -13.83 6.04
C PHE A 7 20.29 -14.78 7.24
N THR A 8 21.48 -15.09 7.78
CA THR A 8 21.60 -15.91 8.99
C THR A 8 21.03 -15.20 10.23
N LYS A 9 21.16 -13.88 10.28
CA LYS A 9 20.66 -13.06 11.38
C LYS A 9 19.14 -12.94 11.42
N TYR A 10 18.47 -13.04 10.25
CA TYR A 10 17.01 -12.88 10.11
C TYR A 10 16.27 -14.20 9.89
N GLY A 11 16.97 -15.34 9.76
CA GLY A 11 16.37 -16.65 9.47
C GLY A 11 15.28 -17.10 10.47
N HIS A 12 15.29 -16.58 11.70
CA HIS A 12 14.27 -16.85 12.71
C HIS A 12 13.27 -15.70 12.95
N ARG A 13 13.37 -14.57 12.20
CA ARG A 13 12.52 -13.38 12.37
C ARG A 13 12.00 -12.87 11.04
N THR A 14 11.07 -13.60 10.45
CA THR A 14 10.46 -13.27 9.15
C THR A 14 9.88 -11.86 9.12
N LEU A 15 9.27 -11.40 10.21
CA LEU A 15 8.71 -10.05 10.31
C LEU A 15 9.78 -8.96 10.31
N ALA A 16 10.94 -9.22 10.93
CA ALA A 16 12.05 -8.26 10.92
C ALA A 16 12.70 -8.16 9.53
N PHE A 17 12.77 -9.28 8.80
CA PHE A 17 13.20 -9.32 7.41
C PHE A 17 12.29 -8.48 6.50
N LEU A 18 10.98 -8.70 6.56
CA LEU A 18 10.01 -7.89 5.83
C LEU A 18 10.04 -6.41 6.22
N GLY A 19 10.17 -6.13 7.52
CA GLY A 19 10.27 -4.77 8.04
C GLY A 19 11.47 -3.98 7.47
N ARG A 20 12.58 -4.65 7.13
CA ARG A 20 13.73 -4.03 6.46
C ARG A 20 13.34 -3.47 5.09
N TYR A 21 12.62 -4.24 4.27
CA TYR A 21 12.19 -3.80 2.93
C TYR A 21 11.17 -2.66 3.00
N VAL A 22 10.26 -2.72 3.98
CA VAL A 22 9.30 -1.63 4.22
C VAL A 22 10.05 -0.35 4.64
N ARG A 23 11.04 -0.44 5.53
CA ARG A 23 11.86 0.72 5.95
C ARG A 23 12.74 1.25 4.83
N ALA A 24 13.32 0.39 4.02
CA ALA A 24 14.14 0.80 2.87
C ALA A 24 13.33 1.62 1.84
N ARG A 25 12.00 1.43 1.81
CA ARG A 25 11.07 2.14 0.92
C ARG A 25 9.97 2.86 1.73
N ALA A 26 10.35 3.53 2.81
CA ALA A 26 9.40 4.21 3.70
C ALA A 26 8.55 5.28 2.98
N ALA A 27 9.15 6.03 2.04
CA ALA A 27 8.46 7.10 1.32
C ALA A 27 7.23 6.62 0.52
N PRO A 28 7.31 5.57 -0.35
CA PRO A 28 6.11 5.08 -1.02
C PRO A 28 5.08 4.47 -0.07
N HIS A 29 5.49 3.80 1.01
CA HIS A 29 4.54 3.30 2.00
C HIS A 29 3.83 4.43 2.74
N ALA A 30 4.54 5.50 3.11
CA ALA A 30 3.95 6.69 3.70
C ALA A 30 3.00 7.40 2.72
N ALA A 31 3.35 7.46 1.43
CA ALA A 31 2.47 8.02 0.40
C ALA A 31 1.17 7.23 0.25
N ILE A 32 1.25 5.88 0.25
CA ILE A 32 0.06 5.02 0.22
C ILE A 32 -0.81 5.26 1.46
N ALA A 33 -0.21 5.22 2.65
CA ALA A 33 -0.93 5.44 3.90
C ALA A 33 -1.58 6.83 3.94
N GLY A 34 -0.87 7.87 3.51
CA GLY A 34 -1.40 9.22 3.41
C GLY A 34 -2.56 9.35 2.42
N ALA A 35 -2.44 8.73 1.24
CA ALA A 35 -3.50 8.73 0.24
C ALA A 35 -4.76 7.99 0.74
N VAL A 36 -4.59 6.84 1.40
CA VAL A 36 -5.72 6.10 2.00
C VAL A 36 -6.40 6.90 3.11
N LEU A 37 -5.62 7.53 4.00
CA LEU A 37 -6.18 8.38 5.05
C LEU A 37 -6.95 9.57 4.46
N ALA A 38 -6.40 10.23 3.43
CA ALA A 38 -7.09 11.32 2.73
C ALA A 38 -8.39 10.83 2.08
N ALA A 39 -8.40 9.66 1.42
CA ALA A 39 -9.59 9.06 0.87
C ALA A 39 -10.66 8.81 1.95
N VAL A 40 -10.28 8.22 3.08
CA VAL A 40 -11.22 7.97 4.19
C VAL A 40 -11.81 9.28 4.73
N ILE A 41 -11.00 10.34 4.89
CA ILE A 41 -11.48 11.67 5.33
C ILE A 41 -12.47 12.23 4.30
N CYS A 42 -12.18 12.13 3.00
CA CYS A 42 -13.09 12.56 1.94
C CYS A 42 -14.40 11.78 1.96
N SER A 43 -14.34 10.46 2.14
CA SER A 43 -15.51 9.59 2.22
C SER A 43 -16.42 9.95 3.39
N VAL A 44 -15.86 10.17 4.59
CA VAL A 44 -16.61 10.62 5.77
C VAL A 44 -17.19 12.03 5.54
N SER A 45 -16.41 12.94 4.92
CA SER A 45 -16.85 14.29 4.61
C SER A 45 -18.00 14.32 3.60
N THR A 46 -18.06 13.35 2.69
CA THR A 46 -19.17 13.16 1.75
C THR A 46 -20.49 12.95 2.49
N GLN A 47 -20.51 12.15 3.56
CA GLN A 47 -21.72 11.92 4.35
C GLN A 47 -22.24 13.23 4.98
N TYR A 48 -21.33 14.06 5.48
CA TYR A 48 -21.69 15.36 6.00
C TYR A 48 -22.18 16.34 4.89
N GLY A 49 -21.56 16.25 3.70
CA GLY A 49 -22.00 17.00 2.52
C GLY A 49 -23.41 16.61 2.07
N VAL A 50 -23.73 15.31 2.05
CA VAL A 50 -25.07 14.81 1.75
C VAL A 50 -26.10 15.33 2.74
N LYS A 51 -25.79 15.31 4.04
CA LYS A 51 -26.68 15.91 5.07
C LYS A 51 -26.96 17.37 4.74
N ARG A 52 -25.92 18.19 4.46
CA ARG A 52 -26.10 19.61 4.11
C ARG A 52 -26.94 19.79 2.84
N LEU A 53 -26.77 18.93 1.86
CA LEU A 53 -27.57 18.97 0.63
C LEU A 53 -29.06 18.72 0.92
N VAL A 54 -29.37 17.70 1.74
CA VAL A 54 -30.73 17.42 2.17
C VAL A 54 -31.34 18.59 2.94
N ASP A 55 -30.60 19.16 3.89
CA ASP A 55 -31.04 20.32 4.66
C ASP A 55 -31.32 21.54 3.75
N ALA A 56 -30.47 21.79 2.74
CA ALA A 56 -30.64 22.87 1.79
C ALA A 56 -31.85 22.68 0.85
N LEU A 57 -32.20 21.44 0.52
CA LEU A 57 -33.38 21.12 -0.27
C LEU A 57 -34.66 21.22 0.55
N SER A 58 -34.61 20.86 1.83
CA SER A 58 -35.76 20.86 2.73
C SER A 58 -36.13 22.27 3.24
N ALA A 59 -35.14 23.16 3.41
CA ALA A 59 -35.33 24.52 3.94
C ALA A 59 -34.41 25.54 3.23
N PRO A 60 -34.66 25.90 1.96
CA PRO A 60 -33.77 26.73 1.16
C PRO A 60 -33.47 28.10 1.76
N SER A 61 -34.40 28.66 2.51
CA SER A 61 -34.26 30.01 3.13
C SER A 61 -33.30 30.05 4.31
N LYS A 62 -32.97 28.90 4.91
CA LYS A 62 -32.12 28.80 6.11
C LYS A 62 -30.76 28.16 5.88
N SER A 63 -30.60 27.35 4.81
CA SER A 63 -29.46 26.45 4.65
C SER A 63 -28.54 26.78 3.48
N GLY A 64 -28.75 27.91 2.80
CA GLY A 64 -27.94 28.34 1.67
C GLY A 64 -28.31 27.69 0.33
N SER A 65 -27.48 27.91 -0.70
CA SER A 65 -27.78 27.43 -2.06
C SER A 65 -27.61 25.91 -2.17
N PRO A 66 -28.63 25.16 -2.65
CA PRO A 66 -28.54 23.73 -2.92
C PRO A 66 -27.44 23.37 -3.93
N TRP A 67 -27.16 24.25 -4.89
CA TRP A 67 -26.12 24.07 -5.90
C TRP A 67 -24.71 24.04 -5.29
N LEU A 68 -24.48 24.87 -4.27
CA LEU A 68 -23.21 24.89 -3.57
C LEU A 68 -23.04 23.62 -2.74
N ALA A 69 -24.08 23.17 -2.04
CA ALA A 69 -24.06 21.92 -1.29
C ALA A 69 -23.81 20.72 -2.22
N PHE A 70 -24.45 20.68 -3.39
CA PHE A 70 -24.22 19.66 -4.42
C PHE A 70 -22.76 19.67 -4.91
N GLY A 71 -22.22 20.86 -5.22
CA GLY A 71 -20.82 21.00 -5.65
C GLY A 71 -19.83 20.47 -4.62
N VAL A 72 -20.08 20.70 -3.33
CA VAL A 72 -19.24 20.19 -2.23
C VAL A 72 -19.28 18.65 -2.17
N VAL A 73 -20.45 18.04 -2.32
CA VAL A 73 -20.56 16.57 -2.35
C VAL A 73 -19.80 16.01 -3.54
N LEU A 74 -19.99 16.60 -4.73
CA LEU A 74 -19.30 16.16 -5.94
C LEU A 74 -17.77 16.28 -5.82
N PHE A 75 -17.29 17.37 -5.20
CA PHE A 75 -15.87 17.55 -4.93
C PHE A 75 -15.29 16.46 -4.02
N PHE A 76 -15.95 16.11 -2.92
CA PHE A 76 -15.45 15.07 -2.03
C PHE A 76 -15.48 13.68 -2.67
N ILE A 77 -16.51 13.37 -3.47
CA ILE A 77 -16.58 12.12 -4.22
C ILE A 77 -15.43 12.04 -5.24
N ALA A 78 -15.17 13.11 -5.98
CA ALA A 78 -14.08 13.16 -6.94
C ALA A 78 -12.71 13.03 -6.26
N ALA A 79 -12.51 13.72 -5.14
CA ALA A 79 -11.29 13.65 -4.35
C ALA A 79 -11.05 12.25 -3.77
N ASP A 80 -12.07 11.61 -3.20
CA ASP A 80 -12.00 10.23 -2.71
C ASP A 80 -11.54 9.26 -3.82
N ASN A 81 -12.19 9.31 -4.98
CA ASN A 81 -11.82 8.48 -6.13
C ASN A 81 -10.38 8.75 -6.60
N LEU A 82 -9.94 10.01 -6.60
CA LEU A 82 -8.58 10.37 -6.99
C LEU A 82 -7.55 9.78 -6.01
N PHE A 83 -7.78 9.91 -4.70
CA PHE A 83 -6.87 9.37 -3.69
C PHE A 83 -6.79 7.85 -3.74
N TRP A 84 -7.90 7.14 -3.98
CA TRP A 84 -7.89 5.70 -4.19
C TRP A 84 -7.08 5.29 -5.44
N ARG A 85 -7.20 6.05 -6.54
CA ARG A 85 -6.38 5.80 -7.74
C ARG A 85 -4.90 6.02 -7.49
N VAL A 86 -4.54 7.10 -6.79
CA VAL A 86 -3.14 7.38 -6.42
C VAL A 86 -2.60 6.28 -5.52
N ALA A 87 -3.34 5.88 -4.49
CA ALA A 87 -2.93 4.79 -3.59
C ALA A 87 -2.73 3.48 -4.36
N GLY A 88 -3.63 3.15 -5.29
CA GLY A 88 -3.54 1.95 -6.12
C GLY A 88 -2.33 1.95 -7.05
N LEU A 89 -2.07 3.06 -7.74
CA LEU A 89 -0.91 3.19 -8.64
C LEU A 89 0.41 3.09 -7.88
N VAL A 90 0.57 3.85 -6.80
CA VAL A 90 1.78 3.83 -5.96
C VAL A 90 1.93 2.46 -5.32
N GLY A 91 0.83 1.85 -4.87
CA GLY A 91 0.80 0.52 -4.28
C GLY A 91 1.27 -0.56 -5.25
N SER A 92 0.72 -0.60 -6.46
CA SER A 92 1.10 -1.55 -7.51
C SER A 92 2.58 -1.42 -7.87
N TYR A 93 3.05 -0.20 -8.08
CA TYR A 93 4.46 0.05 -8.42
C TYR A 93 5.42 -0.37 -7.29
N THR A 94 5.05 -0.06 -6.04
CA THR A 94 5.83 -0.41 -4.86
C THR A 94 5.86 -1.93 -4.66
N PHE A 95 4.72 -2.60 -4.81
CA PHE A 95 4.61 -4.05 -4.68
C PHE A 95 5.48 -4.80 -5.69
N VAL A 96 5.45 -4.40 -6.96
CA VAL A 96 6.27 -5.00 -8.02
C VAL A 96 7.76 -4.86 -7.69
N ARG A 97 8.20 -3.68 -7.27
CA ARG A 97 9.60 -3.43 -6.92
C ARG A 97 10.05 -4.22 -5.69
N VAL A 98 9.27 -4.19 -4.62
CA VAL A 98 9.60 -4.93 -3.38
C VAL A 98 9.66 -6.43 -3.65
N THR A 99 8.69 -6.96 -4.41
CA THR A 99 8.68 -8.38 -4.79
C THR A 99 9.88 -8.73 -5.67
N GLY A 100 10.26 -7.84 -6.59
CA GLY A 100 11.45 -8.01 -7.43
C GLY A 100 12.74 -8.06 -6.60
N ASP A 101 12.91 -7.13 -5.67
CA ASP A 101 14.07 -7.08 -4.78
C ASP A 101 14.18 -8.36 -3.91
N ILE A 102 13.06 -8.79 -3.30
CA ILE A 102 13.02 -10.03 -2.51
C ILE A 102 13.39 -11.24 -3.35
N ARG A 103 12.84 -11.35 -4.57
CA ARG A 103 13.16 -12.48 -5.47
C ARG A 103 14.62 -12.47 -5.89
N ALA A 104 15.19 -11.30 -6.18
CA ALA A 104 16.59 -11.16 -6.55
C ALA A 104 17.52 -11.57 -5.41
N ASP A 105 17.20 -11.14 -4.18
CA ASP A 105 17.99 -11.50 -3.00
C ASP A 105 17.90 -13.00 -2.68
N LEU A 106 16.71 -13.59 -2.76
CA LEU A 106 16.52 -15.03 -2.59
C LEU A 106 17.25 -15.83 -3.67
N PHE A 107 17.17 -15.39 -4.93
CA PHE A 107 17.89 -16.04 -6.02
C PHE A 107 19.41 -15.98 -5.83
N ARG A 108 19.93 -14.82 -5.43
CA ARG A 108 21.36 -14.63 -5.12
C ARG A 108 21.80 -15.56 -3.97
N HIS A 109 20.98 -15.70 -2.95
CA HIS A 109 21.24 -16.63 -1.84
C HIS A 109 21.28 -18.07 -2.33
N LEU A 110 20.33 -18.50 -3.15
CA LEU A 110 20.29 -19.83 -3.71
C LEU A 110 21.49 -20.12 -4.62
N THR A 111 21.85 -19.20 -5.52
CA THR A 111 22.98 -19.40 -6.46
C THR A 111 24.35 -19.36 -5.79
N GLY A 112 24.43 -18.85 -4.55
CA GLY A 112 25.65 -18.92 -3.72
C GLY A 112 25.94 -20.30 -3.13
N HIS A 113 25.02 -21.26 -3.26
CA HIS A 113 25.21 -22.63 -2.77
C HIS A 113 25.84 -23.52 -3.84
N ALA A 114 26.71 -24.46 -3.40
CA ALA A 114 27.35 -25.41 -4.32
C ALA A 114 26.31 -26.29 -5.03
N PRO A 115 26.56 -26.73 -6.28
CA PRO A 115 25.64 -27.61 -7.04
C PRO A 115 25.23 -28.87 -6.28
N GLY A 116 26.12 -29.45 -5.45
CA GLY A 116 25.82 -30.59 -4.61
C GLY A 116 24.68 -30.38 -3.62
N TYR A 117 24.49 -29.16 -3.14
CA TYR A 117 23.36 -28.82 -2.24
C TYR A 117 21.99 -29.10 -2.89
N PHE A 118 21.89 -28.85 -4.19
CA PHE A 118 20.65 -29.07 -4.95
C PHE A 118 20.47 -30.51 -5.35
N ALA A 119 21.57 -31.28 -5.54
CA ALA A 119 21.53 -32.70 -5.87
C ALA A 119 21.03 -33.54 -4.69
N GLU A 120 21.32 -33.15 -3.46
CA GLU A 120 20.91 -33.83 -2.23
C GLU A 120 19.48 -33.50 -1.78
N ARG A 121 18.87 -32.43 -2.32
CA ARG A 121 17.53 -32.00 -1.93
C ARG A 121 16.62 -31.90 -3.13
N MET A 122 15.59 -32.76 -3.16
CA MET A 122 14.58 -32.76 -4.23
C MET A 122 13.95 -31.35 -4.37
N PRO A 123 13.77 -30.82 -5.59
CA PRO A 123 13.23 -29.49 -5.85
C PRO A 123 11.91 -29.18 -5.14
N GLY A 124 11.04 -30.20 -4.99
CA GLY A 124 9.76 -30.07 -4.29
C GLY A 124 9.87 -29.83 -2.78
N MET A 125 10.97 -30.25 -2.15
CA MET A 125 11.18 -30.03 -0.71
C MET A 125 11.67 -28.60 -0.40
N LEU A 126 12.27 -27.92 -1.37
CA LEU A 126 12.73 -26.53 -1.24
C LEU A 126 11.59 -25.51 -1.41
N THR A 127 10.54 -25.87 -2.13
CA THR A 127 9.38 -25.00 -2.36
C THR A 127 8.29 -25.12 -1.29
N SER A 128 8.33 -26.22 -0.49
CA SER A 128 7.31 -26.49 0.55
C SER A 128 7.72 -26.05 1.96
N ARG A 129 8.92 -25.48 2.14
CA ARG A 129 9.41 -24.92 3.41
C ARG A 129 9.46 -23.41 3.36
#